data_4dea36f271ab215981efb0b51906aa48
#
_entry.id   4dea36f271ab215981efb0b51906aa48
#
_cell.length_a   1.000
_cell.length_b   1.000
_cell.length_c   1.000
_cell.angle_alpha   90.00
_cell.angle_beta   90.00
_cell.angle_gamma   90.00
#
_symmetry.space_group_name_H-M   'P 1'
#
loop_
_entity.id
_entity.type
_entity.pdbx_description
1 polymer ?
#
loop_
_entity_poly.entity_id
_entity_poly.type
_entity_poly.pdbx_seq_one_letter_code
_entity_poly.pdbx_strand_id
1 'polypeptide(L)'
;MRTDEPKSQAWRRRRRSLRVATLLLSVIATSLASAQTGERTAGEEKHLSNVRQLTFGGQNAEAYFSADGKQLIFQSTRDDFECDQIFTMNTDGSEVHRVSTGKGRTTCAYFYPNGKKVLYSSTHLADPGCPPRPDFSRGYVWAVYSGFDIFTAKPDGSDLRQLTHTPGYDAEATFSRDGRRIVFTSMRHGDLDIYSMDANGKHVKQLTDELGYDGGPFYSPDGQWIVYRAYHPASEQEISDYRELLKQSLIRPTTLELWIMRADGSAKHQITHLGAASFAPSFFPDGKRIIFSSNLGSTGGMGNFELYAVNIDGSNLERVTYSPGFDGFPVFSPDGRKLVWASNRNAKAAHETNIFIADWLP
;
A
#
# COMPACT_ATOMS: atom_id res chain seq x y z
N MET A 1 -19.12 68.87 -33.22
CA MET A 1 -18.53 68.86 -34.57
C MET A 1 -18.76 67.46 -35.06
N ARG A 2 -19.86 67.25 -35.81
CA ARG A 2 -19.98 67.20 -37.28
C ARG A 2 -18.97 66.22 -37.84
N THR A 3 -19.31 65.21 -38.49
CA THR A 3 -20.17 64.81 -39.67
C THR A 3 -19.31 63.78 -40.39
N ASP A 4 -19.65 62.76 -41.10
CA ASP A 4 -20.80 62.45 -41.96
C ASP A 4 -20.62 61.02 -42.48
N GLU A 5 -21.71 60.31 -42.61
CA GLU A 5 -21.89 59.20 -43.58
C GLU A 5 -21.83 59.73 -45.03
N PRO A 6 -21.65 58.92 -46.06
CA PRO A 6 -22.83 58.40 -46.77
C PRO A 6 -22.67 57.03 -47.48
N LYS A 7 -23.76 56.27 -47.43
CA LYS A 7 -24.72 55.84 -48.49
C LYS A 7 -24.18 55.21 -49.79
N SER A 8 -24.55 53.96 -49.98
CA SER A 8 -25.47 53.30 -50.92
C SER A 8 -24.91 52.89 -52.31
N GLN A 9 -25.18 51.68 -52.71
CA GLN A 9 -26.10 51.40 -53.81
C GLN A 9 -26.30 49.88 -54.05
N ALA A 10 -27.55 49.56 -54.20
CA ALA A 10 -28.09 48.26 -54.58
C ALA A 10 -27.95 48.03 -56.10
N TRP A 11 -27.78 46.76 -56.50
CA TRP A 11 -28.18 46.31 -57.84
C TRP A 11 -28.84 44.92 -57.75
N ARG A 12 -30.10 44.90 -58.18
CA ARG A 12 -30.92 43.67 -58.46
C ARG A 12 -30.56 43.12 -59.79
N ARG A 13 -30.55 41.78 -59.96
CA ARG A 13 -31.11 41.03 -61.12
C ARG A 13 -31.27 39.55 -60.79
N ARG A 14 -32.54 39.18 -60.81
CA ARG A 14 -33.33 38.22 -61.62
C ARG A 14 -32.90 36.72 -61.59
N ARG A 15 -33.83 36.04 -60.98
CA ARG A 15 -34.43 34.68 -61.22
C ARG A 15 -33.91 33.87 -62.40
N ARG A 16 -33.56 32.60 -62.15
CA ARG A 16 -34.02 31.45 -62.90
C ARG A 16 -34.17 30.26 -61.91
N SER A 17 -35.41 29.73 -61.95
CA SER A 17 -35.85 28.51 -61.28
C SER A 17 -35.30 27.28 -61.98
N LEU A 18 -34.67 26.36 -61.25
CA LEU A 18 -34.56 24.97 -61.66
C LEU A 18 -35.00 24.11 -60.50
N ARG A 19 -36.08 23.38 -60.67
CA ARG A 19 -36.54 22.35 -59.73
C ARG A 19 -35.62 21.13 -59.95
N VAL A 20 -34.94 20.71 -58.89
CA VAL A 20 -34.31 19.39 -58.81
C VAL A 20 -34.81 18.75 -57.55
N ALA A 21 -35.33 17.55 -57.73
CA ALA A 21 -35.95 16.73 -56.70
C ALA A 21 -34.96 16.37 -55.59
N THR A 22 -35.35 16.61 -54.36
CA THR A 22 -34.60 16.26 -53.16
C THR A 22 -34.97 14.82 -52.79
N LEU A 23 -34.08 13.88 -53.01
CA LEU A 23 -34.10 12.57 -52.34
C LEU A 23 -33.58 12.78 -50.90
N LEU A 24 -34.46 12.61 -49.96
CA LEU A 24 -34.08 12.49 -48.53
C LEU A 24 -33.44 11.12 -48.29
N LEU A 25 -32.12 11.08 -48.19
CA LEU A 25 -31.40 9.98 -47.50
C LEU A 25 -31.29 10.35 -46.05
N SER A 26 -32.09 9.72 -45.20
CA SER A 26 -31.96 9.71 -43.75
C SER A 26 -30.75 8.83 -43.40
N VAL A 27 -29.60 9.46 -43.11
CA VAL A 27 -28.47 8.80 -42.50
C VAL A 27 -28.76 8.71 -40.99
N ILE A 28 -29.12 7.52 -40.53
CA ILE A 28 -29.16 7.17 -39.13
C ILE A 28 -27.70 7.06 -38.68
N ALA A 29 -27.19 8.09 -38.03
CA ALA A 29 -25.92 8.04 -37.32
C ALA A 29 -26.12 7.20 -36.06
N THR A 30 -25.86 5.91 -36.12
CA THR A 30 -25.60 5.07 -34.95
C THR A 30 -24.26 5.48 -34.40
N SER A 31 -24.28 6.26 -33.31
CA SER A 31 -23.10 6.48 -32.49
C SER A 31 -22.72 5.16 -31.82
N LEU A 32 -21.83 4.42 -32.42
CA LEU A 32 -21.06 3.38 -31.74
C LEU A 32 -20.17 4.08 -30.72
N ALA A 33 -20.61 4.07 -29.46
CA ALA A 33 -19.72 4.28 -28.34
C ALA A 33 -18.70 3.13 -28.38
N SER A 34 -17.52 3.39 -28.97
CA SER A 34 -16.37 2.51 -28.83
C SER A 34 -15.99 2.54 -27.35
N ALA A 35 -16.42 1.52 -26.62
CA ALA A 35 -15.74 1.11 -25.41
C ALA A 35 -14.29 0.83 -25.83
N GLN A 36 -13.37 1.70 -25.47
CA GLN A 36 -11.95 1.40 -25.50
C GLN A 36 -11.71 0.29 -24.47
N THR A 37 -11.93 -0.95 -24.87
CA THR A 37 -11.23 -2.09 -24.29
C THR A 37 -9.78 -1.91 -24.74
N GLY A 38 -8.95 -1.31 -23.84
CA GLY A 38 -7.51 -1.32 -24.04
C GLY A 38 -7.11 -2.77 -24.31
N GLU A 39 -6.61 -3.06 -25.51
CA GLU A 39 -5.97 -4.32 -25.81
C GLU A 39 -4.88 -4.52 -24.77
N ARG A 40 -5.08 -5.45 -23.85
CA ARG A 40 -4.02 -5.95 -22.98
C ARG A 40 -2.99 -6.59 -23.91
N THR A 41 -1.79 -6.06 -23.93
CA THR A 41 -0.69 -6.74 -24.59
C THR A 41 -0.55 -8.13 -23.96
N ALA A 42 -0.58 -9.18 -24.78
CA ALA A 42 -0.54 -10.56 -24.32
C ALA A 42 0.72 -10.80 -23.46
N GLY A 43 0.52 -11.04 -22.15
CA GLY A 43 1.58 -11.24 -21.16
C GLY A 43 1.56 -10.28 -19.97
N GLU A 44 0.85 -9.15 -20.05
CA GLU A 44 0.75 -8.18 -18.95
C GLU A 44 -0.41 -8.54 -18.00
N GLU A 45 -0.12 -8.49 -16.67
CA GLU A 45 -1.08 -8.73 -15.57
C GLU A 45 -1.93 -10.00 -15.74
N LYS A 46 -1.34 -11.08 -16.27
CA LYS A 46 -2.03 -12.34 -16.59
C LYS A 46 -2.74 -12.97 -15.40
N HIS A 47 -2.29 -12.64 -14.18
CA HIS A 47 -2.84 -13.14 -12.93
C HIS A 47 -4.02 -12.32 -12.40
N LEU A 48 -4.34 -11.17 -13.00
CA LEU A 48 -5.37 -10.27 -12.52
C LEU A 48 -6.56 -10.22 -13.48
N SER A 49 -7.76 -10.46 -12.97
CA SER A 49 -9.00 -10.23 -13.69
C SER A 49 -10.00 -9.47 -12.83
N ASN A 50 -10.99 -8.85 -13.46
CA ASN A 50 -12.01 -8.06 -12.77
C ASN A 50 -11.43 -7.01 -11.82
N VAL A 51 -10.36 -6.30 -12.24
CA VAL A 51 -9.71 -5.25 -11.45
C VAL A 51 -10.71 -4.13 -11.15
N ARG A 52 -10.90 -3.82 -9.86
CA ARG A 52 -11.79 -2.76 -9.41
C ARG A 52 -11.08 -1.84 -8.43
N GLN A 53 -11.32 -0.55 -8.53
CA GLN A 53 -10.92 0.45 -7.57
C GLN A 53 -11.97 0.57 -6.47
N LEU A 54 -11.55 0.55 -5.19
CA LEU A 54 -12.44 0.58 -4.03
C LEU A 54 -12.45 1.93 -3.31
N THR A 55 -11.38 2.72 -3.42
CA THR A 55 -11.28 4.05 -2.79
C THR A 55 -11.00 5.11 -3.85
N PHE A 56 -11.34 6.36 -3.57
CA PHE A 56 -11.21 7.48 -4.51
C PHE A 56 -10.75 8.72 -3.76
N GLY A 57 -9.60 9.28 -4.18
CA GLY A 57 -8.98 10.45 -3.57
C GLY A 57 -8.23 10.16 -2.26
N GLY A 58 -7.33 11.07 -1.88
CA GLY A 58 -6.46 10.94 -0.71
C GLY A 58 -5.33 9.92 -0.91
N GLN A 59 -4.68 9.56 0.19
CA GLN A 59 -3.67 8.50 0.22
C GLN A 59 -4.27 7.30 0.96
N ASN A 60 -4.47 6.19 0.26
CA ASN A 60 -5.03 4.95 0.79
C ASN A 60 -4.02 3.83 0.58
N ALA A 61 -3.68 3.09 1.61
CA ALA A 61 -2.68 2.04 1.56
C ALA A 61 -2.94 0.94 2.59
N GLU A 62 -2.17 -0.14 2.50
CA GLU A 62 -2.11 -1.22 3.49
C GLU A 62 -3.49 -1.79 3.82
N ALA A 63 -4.19 -2.28 2.78
CA ALA A 63 -5.48 -2.94 2.97
C ALA A 63 -5.31 -4.43 3.23
N TYR A 64 -5.92 -4.92 4.31
CA TYR A 64 -5.83 -6.30 4.75
C TYR A 64 -7.21 -6.90 4.99
N PHE A 65 -7.41 -8.15 4.57
CA PHE A 65 -8.70 -8.83 4.69
C PHE A 65 -9.03 -9.22 6.14
N SER A 66 -10.31 -9.19 6.46
CA SER A 66 -10.86 -9.93 7.59
C SER A 66 -10.73 -11.44 7.35
N ALA A 67 -10.74 -12.25 8.42
CA ALA A 67 -10.56 -13.70 8.32
C ALA A 67 -11.65 -14.41 7.49
N ASP A 68 -12.85 -13.84 7.40
CA ASP A 68 -13.95 -14.33 6.56
C ASP A 68 -13.91 -13.78 5.12
N GLY A 69 -12.94 -12.90 4.81
CA GLY A 69 -12.75 -12.32 3.49
C GLY A 69 -13.81 -11.28 3.07
N LYS A 70 -14.67 -10.81 3.99
CA LYS A 70 -15.77 -9.90 3.65
C LYS A 70 -15.46 -8.43 3.83
N GLN A 71 -14.48 -8.12 4.68
CA GLN A 71 -14.09 -6.75 4.98
C GLN A 71 -12.59 -6.54 4.72
N LEU A 72 -12.24 -5.26 4.54
CA LEU A 72 -10.87 -4.76 4.50
C LEU A 72 -10.68 -3.77 5.65
N ILE A 73 -9.49 -3.77 6.24
CA ILE A 73 -9.00 -2.72 7.13
C ILE A 73 -7.82 -2.05 6.44
N PHE A 74 -7.75 -0.73 6.44
CA PHE A 74 -6.75 0.03 5.69
C PHE A 74 -6.46 1.38 6.34
N GLN A 75 -5.34 2.00 5.95
CA GLN A 75 -5.01 3.36 6.35
C GLN A 75 -5.36 4.37 5.25
N SER A 76 -5.77 5.57 5.64
CA SER A 76 -6.21 6.62 4.72
C SER A 76 -6.09 8.02 5.31
N THR A 77 -5.78 9.01 4.44
CA THR A 77 -5.83 10.45 4.71
C THR A 77 -7.13 11.08 4.24
N ARG A 78 -8.23 10.32 4.15
CA ARG A 78 -9.56 10.84 3.79
C ARG A 78 -10.14 11.77 4.86
N ASP A 79 -11.26 12.43 4.55
CA ASP A 79 -12.05 13.24 5.49
C ASP A 79 -11.24 14.38 6.13
N ASP A 80 -10.33 15.01 5.35
CA ASP A 80 -9.48 16.14 5.77
C ASP A 80 -8.49 15.81 6.91
N PHE A 81 -8.20 14.54 7.17
CA PHE A 81 -7.12 14.19 8.09
C PHE A 81 -5.75 14.53 7.53
N GLU A 82 -4.94 15.21 8.33
CA GLU A 82 -3.58 15.60 7.95
C GLU A 82 -2.63 14.41 7.82
N CYS A 83 -2.92 13.30 8.52
CA CYS A 83 -2.19 12.05 8.42
C CYS A 83 -3.10 10.83 8.55
N ASP A 84 -2.54 9.68 8.23
CA ASP A 84 -3.26 8.43 8.11
C ASP A 84 -4.07 8.10 9.36
N GLN A 85 -5.30 7.68 9.14
CA GLN A 85 -6.20 7.07 10.11
C GLN A 85 -6.61 5.68 9.63
N ILE A 86 -7.03 4.82 10.55
CA ILE A 86 -7.47 3.46 10.23
C ILE A 86 -8.97 3.44 9.97
N PHE A 87 -9.33 2.78 8.87
CA PHE A 87 -10.70 2.57 8.43
C PHE A 87 -10.96 1.10 8.11
N THR A 88 -12.23 0.71 8.17
CA THR A 88 -12.73 -0.56 7.62
C THR A 88 -13.71 -0.28 6.49
N MET A 89 -13.87 -1.24 5.57
CA MET A 89 -14.88 -1.23 4.51
C MET A 89 -15.23 -2.67 4.11
N ASN A 90 -16.35 -2.86 3.44
CA ASN A 90 -16.64 -4.11 2.75
C ASN A 90 -15.72 -4.30 1.52
N THR A 91 -15.53 -5.54 1.06
CA THR A 91 -14.70 -5.85 -0.13
C THR A 91 -15.28 -5.35 -1.46
N ASP A 92 -16.47 -4.76 -1.45
CA ASP A 92 -17.05 -4.03 -2.57
C ASP A 92 -16.81 -2.51 -2.52
N GLY A 93 -16.17 -2.01 -1.44
CA GLY A 93 -15.87 -0.60 -1.19
C GLY A 93 -16.95 0.13 -0.39
N SER A 94 -18.06 -0.54 -0.02
CA SER A 94 -19.15 0.03 0.78
C SER A 94 -18.84 0.02 2.29
N GLU A 95 -19.69 0.68 3.09
CA GLU A 95 -19.66 0.69 4.56
C GLU A 95 -18.28 1.10 5.13
N VAL A 96 -17.78 2.26 4.70
CA VAL A 96 -16.53 2.80 5.19
C VAL A 96 -16.70 3.40 6.57
N HIS A 97 -15.97 2.90 7.57
CA HIS A 97 -16.01 3.36 8.95
C HIS A 97 -14.62 3.58 9.51
N ARG A 98 -14.42 4.71 10.23
CA ARG A 98 -13.17 4.96 10.94
C ARG A 98 -13.11 4.14 12.24
N VAL A 99 -11.95 3.51 12.46
CA VAL A 99 -11.63 2.71 13.66
C VAL A 99 -10.76 3.47 14.64
N SER A 100 -9.73 4.18 14.13
CA SER A 100 -8.78 4.91 14.96
C SER A 100 -9.38 6.18 15.58
N THR A 101 -8.67 6.76 16.53
CA THR A 101 -9.16 7.89 17.35
C THR A 101 -9.40 9.18 16.56
N GLY A 102 -8.81 9.32 15.37
CA GLY A 102 -8.75 10.58 14.63
C GLY A 102 -7.64 11.51 15.10
N LYS A 103 -6.78 11.04 16.01
CA LYS A 103 -5.64 11.79 16.56
C LYS A 103 -4.34 11.06 16.26
N GLY A 104 -3.25 11.83 16.14
CA GLY A 104 -1.94 11.30 15.79
C GLY A 104 -1.91 10.64 14.42
N ARG A 105 -0.82 10.00 14.07
CA ARG A 105 -0.67 9.16 12.88
C ARG A 105 -0.91 7.70 13.24
N THR A 106 -1.57 6.97 12.34
CA THR A 106 -1.77 5.52 12.48
C THR A 106 -1.18 4.78 11.30
N THR A 107 -0.88 3.48 11.48
CA THR A 107 -0.37 2.62 10.41
C THR A 107 -0.61 1.14 10.72
N CYS A 108 -0.46 0.28 9.70
CA CYS A 108 -0.34 -1.18 9.82
C CYS A 108 -1.46 -1.81 10.67
N ALA A 109 -2.69 -1.77 10.17
CA ALA A 109 -3.83 -2.29 10.90
C ALA A 109 -4.26 -3.68 10.42
N TYR A 110 -4.67 -4.55 11.34
CA TYR A 110 -5.11 -5.91 11.03
C TYR A 110 -6.33 -6.31 11.85
N PHE A 111 -7.20 -7.14 11.26
CA PHE A 111 -8.20 -7.84 12.04
C PHE A 111 -7.59 -8.98 12.86
N TYR A 112 -8.06 -9.16 14.09
CA TYR A 112 -7.83 -10.42 14.79
C TYR A 112 -8.46 -11.58 14.02
N PRO A 113 -7.86 -12.78 14.01
CA PRO A 113 -8.41 -13.92 13.26
C PRO A 113 -9.84 -14.31 13.65
N ASN A 114 -10.30 -13.96 14.87
CA ASN A 114 -11.67 -14.17 15.31
C ASN A 114 -12.64 -13.03 14.94
N GLY A 115 -12.17 -11.99 14.25
CA GLY A 115 -12.96 -10.84 13.82
C GLY A 115 -13.47 -9.89 14.92
N LYS A 116 -13.19 -10.19 16.22
CA LYS A 116 -13.75 -9.44 17.34
C LYS A 116 -12.98 -8.17 17.69
N LYS A 117 -11.74 -8.07 17.24
CA LYS A 117 -10.84 -6.96 17.50
C LYS A 117 -10.03 -6.62 16.26
N VAL A 118 -9.41 -5.46 16.31
CA VAL A 118 -8.38 -4.99 15.37
C VAL A 118 -7.11 -4.63 16.12
N LEU A 119 -6.01 -4.65 15.42
CA LEU A 119 -4.67 -4.22 15.84
C LEU A 119 -4.25 -3.07 14.95
N TYR A 120 -3.59 -2.05 15.48
CA TYR A 120 -2.94 -1.00 14.69
C TYR A 120 -1.88 -0.27 15.52
N SER A 121 -0.96 0.41 14.84
CA SER A 121 0.03 1.26 15.49
C SER A 121 -0.39 2.72 15.41
N SER A 122 -0.10 3.51 16.47
CA SER A 122 -0.52 4.91 16.54
C SER A 122 0.39 5.75 17.43
N THR A 123 0.54 7.04 17.08
CA THR A 123 1.27 8.04 17.88
C THR A 123 0.35 8.86 18.82
N HIS A 124 -0.96 8.61 18.83
CA HIS A 124 -1.96 9.49 19.44
C HIS A 124 -1.81 9.73 20.96
N LEU A 125 -1.13 8.83 21.68
CA LEU A 125 -0.84 9.04 23.11
C LEU A 125 0.44 9.85 23.32
N ALA A 126 1.41 9.76 22.41
CA ALA A 126 2.63 10.57 22.48
C ALA A 126 2.35 12.01 22.03
N ASP A 127 1.63 12.17 20.92
CA ASP A 127 1.16 13.46 20.40
C ASP A 127 -0.17 13.27 19.67
N PRO A 128 -1.22 14.00 20.02
CA PRO A 128 -2.50 13.96 19.31
C PRO A 128 -2.46 14.64 17.95
N GLY A 129 -1.45 15.45 17.64
CA GLY A 129 -1.21 16.07 16.34
C GLY A 129 -0.62 15.10 15.31
N CYS A 130 -0.61 15.52 14.06
CA CYS A 130 0.08 14.79 13.01
C CYS A 130 1.60 15.04 13.12
N PRO A 131 2.45 14.00 13.27
CA PRO A 131 3.88 14.20 13.30
C PRO A 131 4.38 14.84 12.01
N PRO A 132 5.42 15.71 12.08
CA PRO A 132 5.94 16.40 10.91
C PRO A 132 6.45 15.42 9.85
N ARG A 133 6.30 15.77 8.58
CA ARG A 133 6.89 14.98 7.50
C ARG A 133 8.43 15.06 7.59
N PRO A 134 9.12 13.96 7.24
CA PRO A 134 10.58 13.97 7.22
C PRO A 134 11.11 14.95 6.17
N ASP A 135 12.32 15.48 6.41
CA ASP A 135 13.04 16.28 5.42
C ASP A 135 13.63 15.36 4.32
N PHE A 136 13.18 15.56 3.10
CA PHE A 136 13.64 14.81 1.92
C PHE A 136 14.84 15.46 1.21
N SER A 137 15.44 16.51 1.74
CA SER A 137 16.59 17.18 1.11
C SER A 137 17.80 16.27 0.89
N ARG A 138 17.93 15.23 1.73
CA ARG A 138 18.98 14.20 1.64
C ARG A 138 18.54 12.92 0.91
N GLY A 139 17.44 12.98 0.16
CA GLY A 139 16.84 11.86 -0.54
C GLY A 139 15.63 11.26 0.19
N TYR A 140 15.08 10.19 -0.39
CA TYR A 140 13.90 9.54 0.16
C TYR A 140 14.22 8.77 1.46
N VAL A 141 13.47 9.05 2.49
CA VAL A 141 13.60 8.43 3.82
C VAL A 141 12.23 8.11 4.40
N TRP A 142 12.16 7.10 5.28
CA TRP A 142 10.99 6.82 6.11
C TRP A 142 11.24 7.30 7.52
N ALA A 143 10.20 7.90 8.11
CA ALA A 143 10.23 8.28 9.51
C ALA A 143 9.78 7.10 10.39
N VAL A 144 10.58 6.79 11.41
CA VAL A 144 10.29 5.82 12.46
C VAL A 144 10.01 6.57 13.75
N TYR A 145 8.85 7.25 13.80
CA TYR A 145 8.49 8.13 14.89
C TYR A 145 8.48 7.40 16.24
N SER A 146 9.22 7.92 17.21
CA SER A 146 9.40 7.31 18.54
C SER A 146 8.13 7.22 19.39
N GLY A 147 7.05 7.85 18.94
CA GLY A 147 5.76 7.81 19.63
C GLY A 147 4.80 6.73 19.13
N PHE A 148 5.22 5.86 18.20
CA PHE A 148 4.39 4.74 17.79
C PHE A 148 4.36 3.65 18.85
N ASP A 149 3.14 3.32 19.28
CA ASP A 149 2.81 2.14 20.06
C ASP A 149 1.74 1.29 19.36
N ILE A 150 1.67 0.03 19.74
CA ILE A 150 0.70 -0.94 19.23
C ILE A 150 -0.55 -0.93 20.10
N PHE A 151 -1.71 -0.83 19.47
CA PHE A 151 -3.02 -0.79 20.10
C PHE A 151 -3.93 -1.90 19.58
N THR A 152 -4.90 -2.28 20.41
CA THR A 152 -6.04 -3.12 20.01
C THR A 152 -7.34 -2.40 20.33
N ALA A 153 -8.34 -2.55 19.48
CA ALA A 153 -9.69 -2.02 19.67
C ALA A 153 -10.74 -2.99 19.11
N LYS A 154 -12.02 -2.74 19.33
CA LYS A 154 -13.07 -3.36 18.52
C LYS A 154 -13.10 -2.74 17.12
N PRO A 155 -13.72 -3.41 16.12
CA PRO A 155 -13.83 -2.85 14.76
C PRO A 155 -14.59 -1.51 14.69
N ASP A 156 -15.41 -1.19 15.68
CA ASP A 156 -16.11 0.10 15.83
C ASP A 156 -15.26 1.17 16.54
N GLY A 157 -13.98 0.87 16.84
CA GLY A 157 -13.06 1.76 17.54
C GLY A 157 -13.20 1.77 19.07
N SER A 158 -14.19 1.13 19.64
CA SER A 158 -14.37 1.02 21.12
C SER A 158 -13.42 0.01 21.75
N ASP A 159 -13.35 0.00 23.09
CA ASP A 159 -12.47 -0.89 23.90
C ASP A 159 -10.97 -0.77 23.50
N LEU A 160 -10.53 0.46 23.21
CA LEU A 160 -9.14 0.77 22.85
C LEU A 160 -8.20 0.44 24.00
N ARG A 161 -7.13 -0.33 23.71
CA ARG A 161 -6.10 -0.71 24.68
C ARG A 161 -4.73 -0.64 24.06
N GLN A 162 -3.78 -0.09 24.77
CA GLN A 162 -2.37 -0.07 24.41
C GLN A 162 -1.74 -1.43 24.78
N LEU A 163 -0.94 -1.99 23.88
CA LEU A 163 -0.23 -3.27 24.07
C LEU A 163 1.26 -3.07 24.33
N THR A 164 1.89 -2.03 23.77
CA THR A 164 3.29 -1.69 23.99
C THR A 164 3.40 -0.35 24.70
N HIS A 165 4.47 -0.19 25.52
CA HIS A 165 4.69 0.99 26.35
C HIS A 165 6.18 1.36 26.40
N THR A 166 7.00 0.75 25.56
CA THR A 166 8.44 0.97 25.53
C THR A 166 8.74 2.25 24.75
N PRO A 167 9.57 3.17 25.26
CA PRO A 167 10.00 4.31 24.46
C PRO A 167 10.65 3.88 23.14
N GLY A 168 10.30 4.54 22.06
CA GLY A 168 10.80 4.25 20.73
C GLY A 168 9.67 3.91 19.75
N TYR A 169 10.04 3.28 18.64
CA TYR A 169 9.13 2.84 17.60
C TYR A 169 8.67 1.42 17.88
N ASP A 170 7.38 1.21 18.10
CA ASP A 170 6.73 -0.10 18.13
C ASP A 170 5.60 -0.10 17.08
N ALA A 171 5.82 -0.73 15.93
CA ALA A 171 4.86 -0.72 14.81
C ALA A 171 4.97 -1.96 13.90
N GLU A 172 4.29 -1.92 12.74
CA GLU A 172 4.31 -2.97 11.72
C GLU A 172 3.88 -4.35 12.25
N ALA A 173 2.93 -4.34 13.18
CA ALA A 173 2.51 -5.54 13.91
C ALA A 173 1.53 -6.39 13.09
N THR A 174 1.77 -7.71 13.04
CA THR A 174 0.89 -8.69 12.40
C THR A 174 0.64 -9.91 13.30
N PHE A 175 -0.42 -10.67 13.01
CA PHE A 175 -0.78 -11.86 13.78
C PHE A 175 -0.26 -13.16 13.17
N SER A 176 0.04 -14.14 14.04
CA SER A 176 -0.01 -15.55 13.66
C SER A 176 -1.44 -15.96 13.30
N ARG A 177 -1.61 -16.93 12.40
CA ARG A 177 -2.93 -17.37 11.91
C ARG A 177 -3.87 -17.83 13.04
N ASP A 178 -3.33 -18.41 14.10
CA ASP A 178 -4.10 -18.84 15.28
C ASP A 178 -4.45 -17.68 16.23
N GLY A 179 -3.96 -16.47 15.95
CA GLY A 179 -4.20 -15.26 16.73
C GLY A 179 -3.57 -15.24 18.13
N ARG A 180 -2.62 -16.15 18.41
CA ARG A 180 -1.98 -16.24 19.73
C ARG A 180 -0.74 -15.38 19.85
N ARG A 181 -0.06 -15.13 18.72
CA ARG A 181 1.20 -14.37 18.69
C ARG A 181 1.06 -13.15 17.78
N ILE A 182 1.77 -12.09 18.15
CA ILE A 182 2.01 -10.90 17.34
C ILE A 182 3.51 -10.86 17.04
N VAL A 183 3.87 -10.53 15.80
CA VAL A 183 5.22 -10.18 15.39
C VAL A 183 5.22 -8.70 14.97
N PHE A 184 6.26 -7.94 15.30
CA PHE A 184 6.29 -6.50 15.10
C PHE A 184 7.73 -5.98 15.02
N THR A 185 7.89 -4.75 14.51
CA THR A 185 9.17 -4.03 14.46
C THR A 185 9.27 -3.12 15.68
N SER A 186 10.45 -3.08 16.32
CA SER A 186 10.67 -2.27 17.52
C SER A 186 12.09 -1.71 17.61
N MET A 187 12.23 -0.47 18.12
CA MET A 187 13.51 0.18 18.44
C MET A 187 13.94 0.04 19.89
N ARG A 188 13.32 -0.82 20.68
CA ARG A 188 13.53 -0.92 22.16
C ARG A 188 14.97 -1.17 22.61
N HIS A 189 15.84 -1.72 21.77
CA HIS A 189 17.26 -1.92 22.06
C HIS A 189 18.18 -1.01 21.22
N GLY A 190 17.62 0.04 20.59
CA GLY A 190 18.39 1.08 19.89
C GLY A 190 18.62 0.82 18.42
N ASP A 191 18.10 -0.30 17.88
CA ASP A 191 18.05 -0.63 16.46
C ASP A 191 16.65 -1.10 16.07
N LEU A 192 16.37 -1.19 14.77
CA LEU A 192 15.08 -1.62 14.24
C LEU A 192 15.08 -3.13 14.02
N ASP A 193 14.63 -3.86 15.02
CA ASP A 193 14.59 -5.30 15.05
C ASP A 193 13.16 -5.86 15.08
N ILE A 194 13.03 -7.12 14.72
CA ILE A 194 11.77 -7.86 14.80
C ILE A 194 11.64 -8.52 16.17
N TYR A 195 10.48 -8.33 16.78
CA TYR A 195 10.07 -8.92 18.04
C TYR A 195 8.80 -9.73 17.89
N SER A 196 8.59 -10.68 18.78
CA SER A 196 7.31 -11.36 18.95
C SER A 196 6.79 -11.19 20.37
N MET A 197 5.46 -11.21 20.52
CA MET A 197 4.78 -11.19 21.81
C MET A 197 3.50 -12.02 21.75
N ASP A 198 2.92 -12.33 22.91
CA ASP A 198 1.58 -12.89 22.96
C ASP A 198 0.54 -11.84 22.50
N ALA A 199 -0.63 -12.29 22.05
CA ALA A 199 -1.71 -11.41 21.58
C ALA A 199 -2.24 -10.42 22.64
N ASN A 200 -1.84 -10.57 23.91
CA ASN A 200 -2.16 -9.67 25.01
C ASN A 200 -1.02 -8.70 25.37
N GLY A 201 0.06 -8.64 24.58
CA GLY A 201 1.22 -7.77 24.78
C GLY A 201 2.29 -8.32 25.72
N LYS A 202 2.15 -9.56 26.24
CA LYS A 202 3.11 -10.16 27.17
C LYS A 202 4.15 -11.03 26.46
N HIS A 203 5.21 -11.43 27.22
CA HIS A 203 6.26 -12.34 26.77
C HIS A 203 6.94 -11.88 25.48
N VAL A 204 7.36 -10.61 25.48
CA VAL A 204 8.10 -10.01 24.35
C VAL A 204 9.44 -10.69 24.20
N LYS A 205 9.76 -11.15 22.98
CA LYS A 205 11.02 -11.80 22.62
C LYS A 205 11.59 -11.15 21.36
N GLN A 206 12.88 -10.79 21.38
CA GLN A 206 13.63 -10.35 20.21
C GLN A 206 13.90 -11.55 19.28
N LEU A 207 13.70 -11.37 17.97
CA LEU A 207 13.92 -12.38 16.95
C LEU A 207 15.10 -12.06 16.04
N THR A 208 15.38 -10.77 15.80
CA THR A 208 16.56 -10.31 15.02
C THR A 208 17.41 -9.36 15.89
N ASP A 209 18.71 -9.27 15.58
CA ASP A 209 19.70 -8.53 16.35
C ASP A 209 20.91 -8.08 15.50
N GLU A 210 20.81 -8.16 14.18
CA GLU A 210 21.84 -7.68 13.25
C GLU A 210 21.69 -6.17 13.05
N LEU A 211 22.84 -5.44 12.99
CA LEU A 211 22.82 -3.99 12.76
C LEU A 211 22.14 -3.68 11.44
N GLY A 212 21.05 -2.91 11.48
CA GLY A 212 20.32 -2.50 10.31
C GLY A 212 18.82 -2.39 10.55
N TYR A 213 18.07 -2.32 9.49
CA TYR A 213 16.63 -2.29 9.53
C TYR A 213 16.05 -3.66 9.22
N ASP A 214 15.35 -4.23 10.18
CA ASP A 214 14.49 -5.41 10.02
C ASP A 214 13.03 -5.00 10.30
N GLY A 215 12.15 -5.14 9.31
CA GLY A 215 10.78 -4.65 9.47
C GLY A 215 9.73 -5.30 8.59
N GLY A 216 8.47 -4.94 8.86
CA GLY A 216 7.30 -5.42 8.13
C GLY A 216 7.13 -6.93 8.14
N PRO A 217 7.18 -7.59 9.32
CA PRO A 217 7.14 -9.04 9.42
C PRO A 217 5.75 -9.62 9.23
N PHE A 218 5.66 -10.76 8.52
CA PHE A 218 4.44 -11.53 8.32
C PHE A 218 4.65 -13.01 8.60
N TYR A 219 3.74 -13.62 9.37
CA TYR A 219 3.72 -15.06 9.53
C TYR A 219 3.27 -15.77 8.26
N SER A 220 3.87 -16.94 8.00
CA SER A 220 3.34 -17.88 6.99
C SER A 220 1.97 -18.43 7.40
N PRO A 221 1.16 -18.91 6.45
CA PRO A 221 -0.16 -19.47 6.73
C PRO A 221 -0.17 -20.64 7.72
N ASP A 222 0.93 -21.42 7.80
CA ASP A 222 1.12 -22.51 8.77
C ASP A 222 1.72 -22.04 10.10
N GLY A 223 2.09 -20.75 10.19
CA GLY A 223 2.69 -20.13 11.38
C GLY A 223 4.12 -20.57 11.70
N GLN A 224 4.80 -21.30 10.78
CA GLN A 224 6.15 -21.81 11.03
C GLN A 224 7.25 -20.84 10.62
N TRP A 225 6.95 -19.92 9.69
CA TRP A 225 7.90 -18.96 9.14
C TRP A 225 7.43 -17.53 9.34
N ILE A 226 8.38 -16.60 9.28
CA ILE A 226 8.16 -15.15 9.22
C ILE A 226 8.95 -14.63 8.03
N VAL A 227 8.30 -13.97 7.08
CA VAL A 227 8.93 -13.18 6.03
C VAL A 227 9.01 -11.73 6.50
N TYR A 228 10.10 -11.03 6.15
CA TYR A 228 10.32 -9.63 6.48
C TYR A 228 11.20 -8.96 5.42
N ARG A 229 11.27 -7.65 5.45
CA ARG A 229 12.23 -6.87 4.65
C ARG A 229 13.37 -6.40 5.53
N ALA A 230 14.59 -6.37 4.97
CA ALA A 230 15.75 -5.93 5.72
C ALA A 230 16.76 -5.16 4.87
N TYR A 231 17.53 -4.32 5.57
CA TYR A 231 18.74 -3.68 5.08
C TYR A 231 19.82 -3.77 6.16
N HIS A 232 20.91 -4.47 5.88
CA HIS A 232 22.06 -4.61 6.77
C HIS A 232 23.25 -3.87 6.15
N PRO A 233 23.65 -2.70 6.69
CA PRO A 233 24.79 -1.95 6.17
C PRO A 233 26.09 -2.71 6.38
N ALA A 234 26.90 -2.85 5.31
CA ALA A 234 28.12 -3.66 5.33
C ALA A 234 29.41 -2.83 5.40
N SER A 235 29.44 -1.65 4.77
CA SER A 235 30.61 -0.77 4.77
C SER A 235 30.57 0.23 5.94
N GLU A 236 31.72 0.74 6.35
CA GLU A 236 31.81 1.78 7.39
C GLU A 236 30.98 3.02 7.04
N GLN A 237 30.93 3.39 5.76
CA GLN A 237 30.13 4.53 5.29
C GLN A 237 28.64 4.26 5.42
N GLU A 238 28.15 3.10 5.03
CA GLU A 238 26.74 2.71 5.16
C GLU A 238 26.32 2.61 6.62
N ILE A 239 27.17 2.04 7.48
CA ILE A 239 26.95 1.97 8.93
C ILE A 239 26.85 3.38 9.52
N SER A 240 27.74 4.29 9.13
CA SER A 240 27.70 5.68 9.57
C SER A 240 26.43 6.41 9.14
N ASP A 241 26.03 6.26 7.85
CA ASP A 241 24.82 6.90 7.30
C ASP A 241 23.55 6.33 7.98
N TYR A 242 23.48 5.03 8.15
CA TYR A 242 22.37 4.36 8.85
C TYR A 242 22.20 4.88 10.29
N ARG A 243 23.29 4.89 11.06
CA ARG A 243 23.27 5.38 12.45
C ARG A 243 22.92 6.87 12.56
N GLU A 244 23.39 7.67 11.60
CA GLU A 244 23.08 9.10 11.58
C GLU A 244 21.62 9.37 11.24
N LEU A 245 21.03 8.62 10.32
CA LEU A 245 19.59 8.68 10.02
C LEU A 245 18.76 8.19 11.20
N LEU A 246 19.15 7.07 11.82
CA LEU A 246 18.41 6.49 12.95
C LEU A 246 18.35 7.42 14.17
N LYS A 247 19.42 8.20 14.45
CA LYS A 247 19.42 9.25 15.48
C LYS A 247 18.37 10.34 15.21
N GLN A 248 17.99 10.54 13.94
CA GLN A 248 16.97 11.48 13.50
C GLN A 248 15.59 10.80 13.35
N SER A 249 15.45 9.56 13.84
CA SER A 249 14.26 8.72 13.65
C SER A 249 13.92 8.51 12.16
N LEU A 250 14.92 8.30 11.33
CA LEU A 250 14.81 8.08 9.88
C LEU A 250 15.54 6.80 9.46
N ILE A 251 15.05 6.18 8.39
CA ILE A 251 15.76 5.12 7.65
C ILE A 251 15.71 5.41 6.15
N ARG A 252 16.65 4.82 5.39
CA ARG A 252 16.70 4.92 3.92
C ARG A 252 16.26 3.61 3.30
N PRO A 253 15.04 3.53 2.72
CA PRO A 253 14.48 2.27 2.21
C PRO A 253 14.82 2.02 0.73
N THR A 254 16.04 2.34 0.28
CA THR A 254 16.40 2.29 -1.15
C THR A 254 16.92 0.93 -1.63
N THR A 255 17.39 0.08 -0.71
CA THR A 255 17.93 -1.25 -0.98
C THR A 255 17.43 -2.22 0.08
N LEU A 256 16.16 -2.56 0.02
CA LEU A 256 15.55 -3.53 0.93
C LEU A 256 15.45 -4.88 0.24
N GLU A 257 15.90 -5.93 0.91
CA GLU A 257 15.77 -7.31 0.44
C GLU A 257 14.80 -8.10 1.32
N LEU A 258 14.22 -9.15 0.78
CA LEU A 258 13.37 -10.04 1.53
C LEU A 258 14.18 -11.10 2.25
N TRP A 259 13.85 -11.31 3.49
CA TRP A 259 14.41 -12.31 4.37
C TRP A 259 13.31 -13.20 4.94
N ILE A 260 13.69 -14.40 5.35
CA ILE A 260 12.79 -15.34 6.01
C ILE A 260 13.49 -15.96 7.23
N MET A 261 12.72 -16.26 8.26
CA MET A 261 13.18 -16.97 9.45
C MET A 261 12.11 -17.91 9.97
N ARG A 262 12.49 -18.84 10.81
CA ARG A 262 11.52 -19.60 11.61
C ARG A 262 10.78 -18.68 12.59
N ALA A 263 9.57 -19.05 12.98
CA ALA A 263 8.75 -18.26 13.93
C ALA A 263 9.40 -18.07 15.31
N ASP A 264 10.41 -18.87 15.66
CA ASP A 264 11.20 -18.73 16.88
C ASP A 264 12.43 -17.83 16.74
N GLY A 265 12.70 -17.27 15.53
CA GLY A 265 13.84 -16.43 15.17
C GLY A 265 15.05 -17.20 14.66
N SER A 266 15.00 -18.54 14.56
CA SER A 266 16.08 -19.36 14.01
C SER A 266 16.05 -19.42 12.48
N ALA A 267 17.14 -19.97 11.88
CA ALA A 267 17.27 -20.21 10.44
C ALA A 267 17.00 -18.96 9.56
N LYS A 268 17.46 -17.79 10.03
CA LYS A 268 17.40 -16.53 9.26
C LYS A 268 18.23 -16.64 7.97
N HIS A 269 17.65 -16.26 6.84
CA HIS A 269 18.38 -16.13 5.57
C HIS A 269 17.66 -15.22 4.58
N GLN A 270 18.46 -14.59 3.72
CA GLN A 270 18.00 -13.72 2.63
C GLN A 270 17.47 -14.57 1.48
N ILE A 271 16.31 -14.16 0.92
CA ILE A 271 15.66 -14.86 -0.21
C ILE A 271 15.68 -14.06 -1.52
N THR A 272 15.95 -12.76 -1.46
CA THR A 272 16.10 -11.93 -2.67
C THR A 272 17.46 -11.22 -2.66
N HIS A 273 18.00 -10.96 -3.85
CA HIS A 273 19.26 -10.23 -4.08
C HIS A 273 19.05 -9.29 -5.27
N LEU A 274 18.06 -8.38 -5.17
CA LEU A 274 17.59 -7.58 -6.29
C LEU A 274 18.31 -6.24 -6.40
N GLY A 275 18.97 -5.79 -5.33
CA GLY A 275 19.59 -4.46 -5.27
C GLY A 275 18.56 -3.33 -5.46
N ALA A 276 17.31 -3.57 -5.07
CA ALA A 276 16.17 -2.69 -5.27
C ALA A 276 15.44 -2.45 -3.93
N ALA A 277 14.55 -1.47 -3.88
CA ALA A 277 13.66 -1.31 -2.75
C ALA A 277 12.53 -2.35 -2.84
N SER A 278 12.62 -3.42 -2.06
CA SER A 278 11.60 -4.47 -1.99
C SER A 278 10.93 -4.44 -0.62
N PHE A 279 9.59 -4.33 -0.57
CA PHE A 279 8.87 -4.19 0.69
C PHE A 279 7.47 -4.79 0.66
N ALA A 280 6.78 -4.75 1.80
CA ALA A 280 5.44 -5.29 2.01
C ALA A 280 5.28 -6.74 1.52
N PRO A 281 6.18 -7.67 1.94
CA PRO A 281 6.04 -9.07 1.58
C PRO A 281 4.83 -9.69 2.28
N SER A 282 4.08 -10.52 1.59
CA SER A 282 3.06 -11.39 2.17
C SER A 282 3.10 -12.77 1.52
N PHE A 283 2.72 -13.80 2.28
CA PHE A 283 2.68 -15.16 1.74
C PHE A 283 1.47 -15.37 0.83
N PHE A 284 1.65 -16.17 -0.21
CA PHE A 284 0.53 -16.83 -0.86
C PHE A 284 -0.19 -17.73 0.14
N PRO A 285 -1.50 -17.99 -0.04
CA PRO A 285 -2.28 -18.81 0.89
C PRO A 285 -1.77 -20.24 1.07
N ASP A 286 -1.04 -20.78 0.09
CA ASP A 286 -0.40 -22.09 0.16
C ASP A 286 0.95 -22.09 0.91
N GLY A 287 1.46 -20.93 1.28
CA GLY A 287 2.73 -20.74 1.99
C GLY A 287 3.99 -21.03 1.17
N LYS A 288 3.89 -21.25 -0.14
CA LYS A 288 5.03 -21.65 -0.99
C LYS A 288 5.69 -20.47 -1.71
N ARG A 289 4.96 -19.41 -1.88
CA ARG A 289 5.40 -18.19 -2.57
C ARG A 289 5.15 -16.97 -1.70
N ILE A 290 5.86 -15.90 -2.01
CA ILE A 290 5.72 -14.58 -1.40
C ILE A 290 5.38 -13.60 -2.53
N ILE A 291 4.40 -12.72 -2.30
CA ILE A 291 4.11 -11.56 -3.13
C ILE A 291 4.61 -10.31 -2.42
N PHE A 292 5.17 -9.36 -3.14
CA PHE A 292 5.78 -8.15 -2.57
C PHE A 292 5.83 -7.01 -3.59
N SER A 293 6.16 -5.83 -3.13
CA SER A 293 6.35 -4.63 -3.95
C SER A 293 7.83 -4.39 -4.19
N SER A 294 8.24 -4.06 -5.42
CA SER A 294 9.62 -3.71 -5.73
C SER A 294 9.72 -2.70 -6.87
N ASN A 295 10.74 -1.83 -6.81
CA ASN A 295 11.10 -0.95 -7.91
C ASN A 295 12.18 -1.57 -8.84
N LEU A 296 12.31 -2.87 -8.84
CA LEU A 296 13.23 -3.62 -9.69
C LEU A 296 13.04 -3.25 -11.17
N GLY A 297 14.15 -2.89 -11.83
CA GLY A 297 14.15 -2.49 -13.24
C GLY A 297 13.61 -1.08 -13.51
N SER A 298 13.25 -0.31 -12.48
CA SER A 298 12.87 1.09 -12.64
C SER A 298 14.08 1.95 -13.03
N THR A 299 13.93 2.75 -14.09
CA THR A 299 14.95 3.71 -14.53
C THR A 299 14.58 5.10 -14.04
N GLY A 300 15.18 5.53 -12.93
CA GLY A 300 15.03 6.90 -12.42
C GLY A 300 14.22 7.04 -11.13
N GLY A 301 14.92 7.23 -10.03
CA GLY A 301 14.36 7.52 -8.72
C GLY A 301 13.53 6.38 -8.10
N MET A 302 12.79 6.70 -7.05
CA MET A 302 11.90 5.76 -6.35
C MET A 302 10.54 5.52 -7.07
N GLY A 303 10.38 5.95 -8.33
CA GLY A 303 9.06 6.28 -8.89
C GLY A 303 8.17 5.14 -9.33
N ASN A 304 8.70 3.98 -9.74
CA ASN A 304 7.86 2.90 -10.28
C ASN A 304 8.00 1.63 -9.45
N PHE A 305 6.97 1.31 -8.70
CA PHE A 305 6.89 0.06 -7.95
C PHE A 305 5.85 -0.84 -8.59
N GLU A 306 6.19 -2.12 -8.69
CA GLU A 306 5.33 -3.16 -9.21
C GLU A 306 5.22 -4.31 -8.23
N LEU A 307 4.22 -5.13 -8.39
CA LEU A 307 4.08 -6.36 -7.63
C LEU A 307 4.93 -7.46 -8.27
N TYR A 308 5.65 -8.18 -7.43
CA TYR A 308 6.45 -9.34 -7.80
C TYR A 308 6.07 -10.54 -6.93
N ALA A 309 6.29 -11.73 -7.46
CA ALA A 309 6.15 -12.98 -6.71
C ALA A 309 7.45 -13.78 -6.80
N VAL A 310 7.80 -14.49 -5.73
CA VAL A 310 9.00 -15.32 -5.63
C VAL A 310 8.70 -16.55 -4.77
N ASN A 311 9.34 -17.68 -5.04
CA ASN A 311 9.28 -18.82 -4.14
C ASN A 311 9.98 -18.53 -2.81
N ILE A 312 9.62 -19.23 -1.74
CA ILE A 312 10.26 -19.07 -0.41
C ILE A 312 11.77 -19.42 -0.40
N ASP A 313 12.25 -20.12 -1.42
CA ASP A 313 13.68 -20.42 -1.62
C ASP A 313 14.39 -19.38 -2.52
N GLY A 314 13.72 -18.31 -2.91
CA GLY A 314 14.26 -17.25 -3.77
C GLY A 314 14.19 -17.55 -5.27
N SER A 315 13.75 -18.72 -5.68
CA SER A 315 13.62 -19.09 -7.09
C SER A 315 12.32 -18.54 -7.71
N ASN A 316 12.22 -18.59 -9.06
CA ASN A 316 11.04 -18.23 -9.84
C ASN A 316 10.50 -16.83 -9.54
N LEU A 317 11.38 -15.81 -9.56
CA LEU A 317 10.96 -14.41 -9.52
C LEU A 317 10.10 -14.07 -10.73
N GLU A 318 8.92 -13.53 -10.48
CA GLU A 318 7.94 -13.16 -11.51
C GLU A 318 7.37 -11.77 -11.23
N ARG A 319 7.28 -10.92 -12.26
CA ARG A 319 6.56 -9.65 -12.20
C ARG A 319 5.07 -9.88 -12.43
N VAL A 320 4.23 -9.31 -11.56
CA VAL A 320 2.77 -9.52 -11.56
C VAL A 320 2.03 -8.33 -12.16
N THR A 321 2.46 -7.09 -11.86
CA THR A 321 1.83 -5.88 -12.38
C THR A 321 2.75 -5.10 -13.32
N TYR A 322 2.15 -4.27 -14.18
CA TYR A 322 2.87 -3.52 -15.24
C TYR A 322 2.30 -2.10 -15.40
N SER A 323 1.59 -1.59 -14.39
CA SER A 323 1.02 -0.24 -14.42
C SER A 323 2.10 0.80 -14.13
N PRO A 324 2.27 1.84 -14.95
CA PRO A 324 3.21 2.91 -14.61
C PRO A 324 2.86 3.58 -13.29
N GLY A 325 3.86 3.70 -12.39
CA GLY A 325 3.70 4.41 -11.12
C GLY A 325 3.92 3.52 -9.90
N PHE A 326 2.93 3.41 -9.03
CA PHE A 326 3.03 2.70 -7.76
C PHE A 326 1.96 1.61 -7.66
N ASP A 327 2.41 0.37 -7.52
CA ASP A 327 1.62 -0.77 -7.04
C ASP A 327 2.31 -1.33 -5.79
N GLY A 328 1.61 -1.40 -4.67
CA GLY A 328 2.22 -1.81 -3.41
C GLY A 328 1.26 -2.43 -2.41
N PHE A 329 1.82 -3.04 -1.36
CA PHE A 329 1.09 -3.68 -0.26
C PHE A 329 0.13 -4.77 -0.72
N PRO A 330 0.59 -5.77 -1.50
CA PRO A 330 -0.26 -6.83 -2.00
C PRO A 330 -0.62 -7.84 -0.92
N VAL A 331 -1.90 -8.21 -0.81
CA VAL A 331 -2.36 -9.24 0.12
C VAL A 331 -3.46 -10.09 -0.51
N PHE A 332 -3.35 -11.40 -0.37
CA PHE A 332 -4.39 -12.33 -0.79
C PHE A 332 -5.56 -12.39 0.17
N SER A 333 -6.76 -12.61 -0.36
CA SER A 333 -7.90 -13.04 0.45
C SER A 333 -7.62 -14.40 1.14
N PRO A 334 -8.27 -14.71 2.27
CA PRO A 334 -8.04 -15.95 2.99
C PRO A 334 -8.25 -17.23 2.16
N ASP A 335 -9.10 -17.17 1.14
CA ASP A 335 -9.37 -18.27 0.20
C ASP A 335 -8.45 -18.28 -1.03
N GLY A 336 -7.55 -17.28 -1.16
CA GLY A 336 -6.61 -17.14 -2.25
C GLY A 336 -7.19 -16.73 -3.60
N ARG A 337 -8.49 -16.40 -3.66
CA ARG A 337 -9.17 -16.08 -4.91
C ARG A 337 -9.09 -14.62 -5.32
N LYS A 338 -8.72 -13.74 -4.39
CA LYS A 338 -8.61 -12.31 -4.64
C LYS A 338 -7.26 -11.79 -4.17
N LEU A 339 -6.79 -10.74 -4.85
CA LEU A 339 -5.66 -9.92 -4.44
C LEU A 339 -6.17 -8.51 -4.18
N VAL A 340 -5.74 -7.90 -3.08
CA VAL A 340 -5.90 -6.47 -2.80
C VAL A 340 -4.53 -5.81 -2.78
N TRP A 341 -4.42 -4.58 -3.29
CA TRP A 341 -3.19 -3.78 -3.26
C TRP A 341 -3.50 -2.29 -3.30
N ALA A 342 -2.53 -1.46 -2.97
CA ALA A 342 -2.58 -0.02 -3.15
C ALA A 342 -1.95 0.35 -4.50
N SER A 343 -2.55 1.28 -5.23
CA SER A 343 -2.07 1.72 -6.52
C SER A 343 -2.37 3.20 -6.77
N ASN A 344 -1.52 3.89 -7.53
CA ASN A 344 -1.80 5.20 -8.06
C ASN A 344 -2.34 5.18 -9.49
N ARG A 345 -2.65 3.99 -10.04
CA ARG A 345 -3.40 3.89 -11.30
C ARG A 345 -4.73 4.64 -11.16
N ASN A 346 -5.15 5.39 -12.16
CA ASN A 346 -6.33 6.26 -12.15
C ASN A 346 -6.26 7.45 -11.14
N ALA A 347 -5.09 7.77 -10.56
CA ALA A 347 -4.92 8.92 -9.68
C ALA A 347 -5.28 10.23 -10.42
N LYS A 348 -6.03 11.10 -9.74
CA LYS A 348 -6.45 12.42 -10.27
C LYS A 348 -5.65 13.57 -9.66
N ALA A 349 -4.96 13.31 -8.58
CA ALA A 349 -4.15 14.27 -7.86
C ALA A 349 -2.74 13.73 -7.60
N ALA A 350 -1.78 14.62 -7.38
CA ALA A 350 -0.44 14.24 -6.96
C ALA A 350 -0.49 13.49 -5.62
N HIS A 351 0.30 12.42 -5.49
CA HIS A 351 0.36 11.56 -4.31
C HIS A 351 -0.93 10.78 -3.98
N GLU A 352 -1.94 10.83 -4.82
CA GLU A 352 -3.14 10.01 -4.64
C GLU A 352 -2.78 8.53 -4.84
N THR A 353 -3.18 7.70 -3.88
CA THR A 353 -3.15 6.23 -3.96
C THR A 353 -4.51 5.68 -3.56
N ASN A 354 -4.93 4.60 -4.19
CA ASN A 354 -6.22 3.99 -3.96
C ASN A 354 -6.08 2.48 -3.76
N ILE A 355 -7.04 1.89 -3.06
CA ILE A 355 -7.13 0.45 -2.89
C ILE A 355 -7.80 -0.17 -4.12
N PHE A 356 -7.16 -1.17 -4.67
CA PHE A 356 -7.65 -2.00 -5.77
C PHE A 356 -7.84 -3.44 -5.31
N ILE A 357 -8.78 -4.12 -5.92
CA ILE A 357 -9.03 -5.55 -5.73
C ILE A 357 -9.22 -6.22 -7.09
N ALA A 358 -8.72 -7.43 -7.24
CA ALA A 358 -8.91 -8.25 -8.44
C ALA A 358 -9.20 -9.70 -8.07
N ASP A 359 -9.79 -10.44 -9.00
CA ASP A 359 -9.80 -11.89 -8.94
C ASP A 359 -8.43 -12.42 -9.38
N TRP A 360 -7.87 -13.36 -8.61
CA TRP A 360 -6.59 -13.98 -8.90
C TRP A 360 -6.74 -15.18 -9.84
N LEU A 361 -5.96 -15.15 -10.92
CA LEU A 361 -5.81 -16.26 -11.86
C LEU A 361 -4.46 -16.95 -11.59
N PRO A 362 -4.44 -18.24 -11.23
CA PRO A 362 -3.21 -18.99 -10.90
C PRO A 362 -2.19 -19.08 -12.04
#